data_69484cf10c4415a7d15718d861fa7669
#
_entry.id   69484cf10c4415a7d15718d861fa7669
#
_cell.length_a   1.000
_cell.length_b   1.000
_cell.length_c   1.000
_cell.angle_alpha   90.00
_cell.angle_beta   90.00
_cell.angle_gamma   90.00
#
_symmetry.space_group_name_H-M   'P 1'
#
loop_
_entity.id
_entity.type
_entity.pdbx_description
1 polymer ?
#
loop_
_entity_poly.entity_id
_entity_poly.type
_entity_poly.pdbx_seq_one_letter_code
_entity_poly.pdbx_strand_id
1 'polypeptide(L)'
;MFYFLSDAHLGSRAIENPEAHQQTLIDMLNSMAKDATAIYLLGDMFDFWCEYFWRDRSKEQYRPFLQTLKALTDKGIDIHFFIGNHDIWTFGWLAKETGITVHRRPESMTIHGKRLYLAHGDGLVPSNYLQQLPKTIQKKIRRFIFLRRVFHNPILQFLFRLVPSAWGNAFGYEWAKNSRLKELAHPCPYKGEDKEELVLFAKEQEQRGNHHDYYIFGHRHIELDLMLSRDSRILILGDCWQQFTYAQMDDLGNIIINNSTQL
;
A
#
# COMPACT_ATOMS: atom_id res chain seq x y z
N MET A 1 12.57 13.63 9.54
CA MET A 1 11.17 13.14 9.52
C MET A 1 11.05 11.84 8.74
N PHE A 2 10.07 10.96 9.07
CA PHE A 2 9.72 9.74 8.33
C PHE A 2 8.27 9.84 7.89
N TYR A 3 8.00 9.56 6.60
CA TYR A 3 6.68 9.71 5.99
C TYR A 3 6.14 8.36 5.53
N PHE A 4 4.83 8.15 5.68
CA PHE A 4 4.13 6.92 5.31
C PHE A 4 2.89 7.27 4.51
N LEU A 5 2.75 6.72 3.30
CA LEU A 5 1.60 6.90 2.43
C LEU A 5 1.28 5.62 1.67
N SER A 6 0.06 5.48 1.17
CA SER A 6 -0.40 4.28 0.45
C SER A 6 -1.53 4.59 -0.52
N ASP A 7 -1.92 3.59 -1.29
CA ASP A 7 -3.18 3.56 -2.04
C ASP A 7 -3.36 4.78 -2.97
N ALA A 8 -2.32 5.12 -3.75
CA ALA A 8 -2.39 6.21 -4.72
C ALA A 8 -3.10 5.81 -6.02
N HIS A 9 -3.10 4.53 -6.38
CA HIS A 9 -3.75 3.98 -7.57
C HIS A 9 -3.49 4.79 -8.84
N LEU A 10 -2.24 5.19 -9.06
CA LEU A 10 -1.81 5.89 -10.26
C LEU A 10 -2.23 5.14 -11.52
N GLY A 11 -2.77 5.87 -12.49
CA GLY A 11 -3.28 5.32 -13.75
C GLY A 11 -4.67 4.69 -13.64
N SER A 12 -5.37 4.87 -12.51
CA SER A 12 -6.74 4.40 -12.36
C SER A 12 -7.68 5.03 -13.38
N ARG A 13 -8.45 4.18 -14.06
CA ARG A 13 -9.47 4.60 -15.02
C ARG A 13 -10.74 5.17 -14.38
N ALA A 14 -10.79 5.20 -13.05
CA ALA A 14 -11.86 5.83 -12.28
C ALA A 14 -11.53 7.29 -11.88
N ILE A 15 -10.32 7.76 -12.19
CA ILE A 15 -9.88 9.14 -11.94
C ILE A 15 -10.18 9.97 -13.20
N GLU A 16 -10.89 11.09 -13.06
CA GLU A 16 -11.24 11.99 -14.17
C GLU A 16 -10.02 12.66 -14.79
N ASN A 17 -9.05 13.09 -13.97
CA ASN A 17 -7.81 13.71 -14.41
C ASN A 17 -6.60 12.99 -13.82
N PRO A 18 -6.12 11.90 -14.48
CA PRO A 18 -4.98 11.14 -13.99
C PRO A 18 -3.67 11.92 -13.92
N GLU A 19 -3.48 12.90 -14.80
CA GLU A 19 -2.27 13.73 -14.84
C GLU A 19 -2.23 14.68 -13.64
N ALA A 20 -3.33 15.36 -13.32
CA ALA A 20 -3.44 16.21 -12.15
C ALA A 20 -3.29 15.41 -10.85
N HIS A 21 -3.88 14.23 -10.78
CA HIS A 21 -3.73 13.32 -9.65
C HIS A 21 -2.27 12.92 -9.44
N GLN A 22 -1.58 12.50 -10.51
CA GLN A 22 -0.16 12.17 -10.45
C GLN A 22 0.68 13.38 -10.02
N GLN A 23 0.35 14.58 -10.52
CA GLN A 23 1.06 15.81 -10.15
C GLN A 23 0.88 16.13 -8.67
N THR A 24 -0.33 16.00 -8.11
CA THR A 24 -0.57 16.18 -6.67
C THR A 24 0.33 15.26 -5.83
N LEU A 25 0.45 13.99 -6.21
CA LEU A 25 1.32 13.05 -5.50
C LEU A 25 2.82 13.43 -5.63
N ILE A 26 3.24 13.90 -6.80
CA ILE A 26 4.59 14.42 -7.02
C ILE A 26 4.86 15.64 -6.13
N ASP A 27 3.93 16.57 -6.03
CA ASP A 27 4.04 17.76 -5.20
C ASP A 27 4.12 17.40 -3.72
N MET A 28 3.32 16.42 -3.26
CA MET A 28 3.41 15.87 -1.90
C MET A 28 4.82 15.31 -1.63
N LEU A 29 5.34 14.46 -2.49
CA LEU A 29 6.67 13.86 -2.34
C LEU A 29 7.78 14.94 -2.32
N ASN A 30 7.69 15.95 -3.19
CA ASN A 30 8.64 17.05 -3.21
C ASN A 30 8.55 17.91 -1.96
N SER A 31 7.38 18.07 -1.37
CA SER A 31 7.20 18.77 -0.10
C SER A 31 7.79 17.99 1.07
N MET A 32 7.51 16.70 1.16
CA MET A 32 8.09 15.78 2.16
C MET A 32 9.63 15.76 2.07
N ALA A 33 10.17 15.84 0.86
CA ALA A 33 11.61 15.81 0.61
C ALA A 33 12.40 16.96 1.24
N LYS A 34 11.75 18.01 1.76
CA LYS A 34 12.42 19.13 2.42
C LYS A 34 13.08 18.72 3.73
N ASP A 35 12.54 17.70 4.41
CA ASP A 35 13.01 17.23 5.72
C ASP A 35 12.96 15.71 5.88
N ALA A 36 12.54 14.97 4.85
CA ALA A 36 12.45 13.52 4.89
C ALA A 36 13.81 12.87 5.07
N THR A 37 13.93 12.01 6.06
CA THR A 37 14.99 10.99 6.15
C THR A 37 14.62 9.76 5.32
N ALA A 38 13.35 9.31 5.44
CA ALA A 38 12.83 8.22 4.62
C ALA A 38 11.35 8.40 4.31
N ILE A 39 10.91 7.80 3.18
CA ILE A 39 9.52 7.77 2.74
C ILE A 39 9.12 6.30 2.52
N TYR A 40 8.01 5.88 3.14
CA TYR A 40 7.45 4.54 3.06
C TYR A 40 6.17 4.55 2.24
N LEU A 41 6.21 3.92 1.06
CA LEU A 41 5.08 3.72 0.16
C LEU A 41 4.47 2.35 0.47
N LEU A 42 3.34 2.30 1.20
CA LEU A 42 2.79 1.06 1.74
C LEU A 42 1.81 0.35 0.78
N GLY A 43 2.18 0.27 -0.50
CA GLY A 43 1.49 -0.52 -1.52
C GLY A 43 0.36 0.19 -2.24
N ASP A 44 -0.08 -0.44 -3.33
CA ASP A 44 -1.14 0.05 -4.22
C ASP A 44 -0.87 1.48 -4.73
N MET A 45 0.42 1.79 -4.97
CA MET A 45 0.81 3.07 -5.58
C MET A 45 0.38 3.16 -7.04
N PHE A 46 0.27 2.01 -7.71
CA PHE A 46 -0.24 1.89 -9.07
C PHE A 46 -1.55 1.12 -9.08
N ASP A 47 -2.53 1.57 -9.87
CA ASP A 47 -3.81 0.87 -10.01
C ASP A 47 -3.66 -0.52 -10.65
N PHE A 48 -2.67 -0.67 -11.53
CA PHE A 48 -2.15 -1.94 -12.00
C PHE A 48 -0.69 -1.81 -12.43
N TRP A 49 0.16 -2.69 -11.88
CA TRP A 49 1.59 -2.72 -12.22
C TRP A 49 2.06 -4.15 -12.49
N CYS A 50 2.73 -4.35 -13.64
CA CYS A 50 3.41 -5.60 -13.94
C CYS A 50 4.72 -5.33 -14.70
N GLU A 51 5.79 -5.98 -14.28
CA GLU A 51 7.09 -5.95 -14.96
C GLU A 51 7.20 -7.14 -15.93
N TYR A 52 6.69 -6.95 -17.16
CA TYR A 52 6.78 -7.96 -18.22
C TYR A 52 8.21 -8.13 -18.73
N PHE A 53 8.47 -9.26 -19.37
CA PHE A 53 9.73 -9.46 -20.14
C PHE A 53 9.76 -8.64 -21.44
N TRP A 54 8.61 -8.29 -21.96
CA TRP A 54 8.45 -7.52 -23.19
C TRP A 54 8.38 -6.02 -22.89
N ARG A 55 8.73 -5.23 -23.92
CA ARG A 55 8.59 -3.77 -23.81
C ARG A 55 7.15 -3.39 -23.47
N ASP A 56 7.00 -2.63 -22.42
CA ASP A 56 5.71 -2.13 -21.95
C ASP A 56 5.67 -0.60 -22.02
N ARG A 57 4.92 -0.09 -22.99
CA ARG A 57 4.75 1.36 -23.18
C ARG A 57 3.79 1.98 -22.18
N SER A 58 2.97 1.19 -21.48
CA SER A 58 2.02 1.72 -20.49
C SER A 58 2.72 2.41 -19.32
N LYS A 59 3.99 2.08 -19.06
CA LYS A 59 4.81 2.71 -18.02
C LYS A 59 5.21 4.15 -18.33
N GLU A 60 5.12 4.57 -19.59
CA GLU A 60 5.43 5.96 -19.98
C GLU A 60 4.53 6.98 -19.29
N GLN A 61 3.28 6.61 -19.00
CA GLN A 61 2.35 7.46 -18.25
C GLN A 61 2.83 7.76 -16.82
N TYR A 62 3.63 6.89 -16.22
CA TYR A 62 4.17 7.04 -14.87
C TYR A 62 5.55 7.69 -14.84
N ARG A 63 6.11 8.05 -16.01
CA ARG A 63 7.47 8.60 -16.12
C ARG A 63 7.71 9.79 -15.17
N PRO A 64 6.82 10.80 -15.06
CA PRO A 64 7.05 11.92 -14.14
C PRO A 64 7.20 11.46 -12.69
N PHE A 65 6.33 10.56 -12.23
CA PHE A 65 6.39 10.00 -10.87
C PHE A 65 7.67 9.19 -10.63
N LEU A 66 8.04 8.31 -11.57
CA LEU A 66 9.26 7.51 -11.48
C LEU A 66 10.53 8.36 -11.48
N GLN A 67 10.57 9.44 -12.27
CA GLN A 67 11.66 10.41 -12.27
C GLN A 67 11.75 11.17 -10.94
N THR A 68 10.61 11.49 -10.33
CA THR A 68 10.58 12.09 -9.00
C THR A 68 11.17 11.14 -7.96
N LEU A 69 10.73 9.87 -7.91
CA LEU A 69 11.30 8.89 -7.00
C LEU A 69 12.81 8.78 -7.17
N LYS A 70 13.28 8.69 -8.43
CA LYS A 70 14.72 8.63 -8.72
C LYS A 70 15.45 9.90 -8.25
N ALA A 71 14.91 11.07 -8.52
CA ALA A 71 15.53 12.33 -8.09
C ALA A 71 15.63 12.45 -6.55
N LEU A 72 14.67 11.88 -5.82
CA LEU A 72 14.68 11.87 -4.36
C LEU A 72 15.69 10.85 -3.82
N THR A 73 15.78 9.66 -4.39
CA THR A 73 16.80 8.66 -4.01
C THR A 73 18.21 9.14 -4.36
N ASP A 74 18.40 9.81 -5.50
CA ASP A 74 19.69 10.42 -5.88
C ASP A 74 20.12 11.54 -4.91
N LYS A 75 19.17 12.17 -4.19
CA LYS A 75 19.43 13.15 -3.12
C LYS A 75 19.74 12.49 -1.77
N GLY A 76 19.67 11.16 -1.68
CA GLY A 76 19.96 10.40 -0.46
C GLY A 76 18.75 10.18 0.45
N ILE A 77 17.52 10.41 -0.03
CA ILE A 77 16.30 10.05 0.72
C ILE A 77 16.04 8.55 0.54
N ASP A 78 15.94 7.82 1.65
CA ASP A 78 15.61 6.39 1.60
C ASP A 78 14.12 6.21 1.27
N ILE A 79 13.82 5.60 0.12
CA ILE A 79 12.43 5.32 -0.28
C ILE A 79 12.19 3.81 -0.24
N HIS A 80 11.23 3.40 0.58
CA HIS A 80 10.80 2.03 0.77
C HIS A 80 9.44 1.82 0.11
N PHE A 81 9.34 0.84 -0.78
CA PHE A 81 8.11 0.48 -1.47
C PHE A 81 7.65 -0.91 -1.05
N PHE A 82 6.52 -0.99 -0.38
CA PHE A 82 5.86 -2.26 -0.08
C PHE A 82 4.90 -2.59 -1.21
N ILE A 83 4.91 -3.85 -1.66
CA ILE A 83 3.94 -4.26 -2.67
C ILE A 83 2.54 -4.39 -2.04
N GLY A 84 1.53 -3.87 -2.74
CA GLY A 84 0.12 -4.11 -2.46
C GLY A 84 -0.47 -5.19 -3.38
N ASN A 85 -1.78 -5.32 -3.39
CA ASN A 85 -2.44 -6.31 -4.25
C ASN A 85 -2.58 -5.88 -5.73
N HIS A 86 -2.43 -4.59 -6.03
CA HIS A 86 -2.45 -4.04 -7.38
C HIS A 86 -1.07 -3.98 -8.04
N ASP A 87 0.00 -3.96 -7.25
CA ASP A 87 1.39 -3.84 -7.73
C ASP A 87 2.30 -5.00 -7.29
N ILE A 88 1.71 -6.18 -7.04
CA ILE A 88 2.43 -7.40 -6.61
C ILE A 88 3.42 -7.94 -7.65
N TRP A 89 3.25 -7.58 -8.94
CA TRP A 89 4.11 -8.06 -10.03
C TRP A 89 5.32 -7.13 -10.27
N THR A 90 5.91 -6.68 -9.18
CA THR A 90 7.17 -5.90 -9.13
C THR A 90 8.33 -6.86 -8.95
N PHE A 91 9.27 -6.92 -9.91
CA PHE A 91 10.34 -7.94 -9.95
C PHE A 91 11.76 -7.37 -9.97
N GLY A 92 11.91 -6.06 -9.78
CA GLY A 92 13.20 -5.40 -9.67
C GLY A 92 13.48 -4.33 -10.72
N TRP A 93 12.66 -4.22 -11.78
CA TRP A 93 12.78 -3.12 -12.73
C TRP A 93 12.51 -1.76 -12.05
N LEU A 94 11.46 -1.67 -11.23
CA LEU A 94 11.10 -0.47 -10.50
C LEU A 94 12.26 -0.03 -9.57
N ALA A 95 12.82 -0.94 -8.79
CA ALA A 95 13.96 -0.66 -7.92
C ALA A 95 15.19 -0.19 -8.70
N LYS A 96 15.51 -0.86 -9.82
CA LYS A 96 16.65 -0.50 -10.69
C LYS A 96 16.47 0.87 -11.31
N GLU A 97 15.26 1.21 -11.74
CA GLU A 97 14.97 2.48 -12.43
C GLU A 97 14.96 3.67 -11.47
N THR A 98 14.50 3.47 -10.24
CA THR A 98 14.25 4.58 -9.31
C THR A 98 15.18 4.61 -8.11
N GLY A 99 15.95 3.54 -7.84
CA GLY A 99 16.82 3.45 -6.66
C GLY A 99 16.09 3.10 -5.35
N ILE A 100 14.77 2.86 -5.37
CA ILE A 100 13.99 2.55 -4.17
C ILE A 100 14.23 1.12 -3.68
N THR A 101 13.98 0.88 -2.39
CA THR A 101 13.99 -0.46 -1.78
C THR A 101 12.61 -1.08 -1.84
N VAL A 102 12.46 -2.23 -2.51
CA VAL A 102 11.16 -2.92 -2.65
C VAL A 102 11.03 -4.03 -1.61
N HIS A 103 9.99 -3.95 -0.78
CA HIS A 103 9.60 -4.96 0.20
C HIS A 103 8.46 -5.82 -0.33
N ARG A 104 8.69 -7.12 -0.44
CA ARG A 104 7.68 -8.08 -0.94
C ARG A 104 6.88 -8.74 0.18
N ARG A 105 7.17 -8.42 1.42
CA ARG A 105 6.53 -8.95 2.64
C ARG A 105 6.38 -7.84 3.66
N PRO A 106 5.49 -8.02 4.65
CA PRO A 106 5.48 -7.18 5.84
C PRO A 106 6.86 -7.17 6.51
N GLU A 107 7.22 -6.02 7.07
CA GLU A 107 8.50 -5.84 7.75
C GLU A 107 8.29 -5.24 9.14
N SER A 108 9.15 -5.67 10.09
CA SER A 108 9.28 -5.03 11.39
C SER A 108 10.55 -4.20 11.41
N MET A 109 10.41 -2.90 11.62
CA MET A 109 11.51 -1.94 11.63
C MET A 109 11.56 -1.21 12.96
N THR A 110 12.76 -0.77 13.36
CA THR A 110 12.92 0.11 14.53
C THR A 110 13.37 1.49 14.06
N ILE A 111 12.55 2.51 14.34
CA ILE A 111 12.79 3.91 13.99
C ILE A 111 12.66 4.73 15.27
N HIS A 112 13.65 5.54 15.61
CA HIS A 112 13.69 6.34 16.85
C HIS A 112 13.35 5.53 18.12
N GLY A 113 13.82 4.27 18.19
CA GLY A 113 13.57 3.38 19.33
C GLY A 113 12.15 2.79 19.36
N LYS A 114 11.27 3.15 18.42
CA LYS A 114 9.94 2.60 18.26
C LYS A 114 9.94 1.43 17.28
N ARG A 115 9.29 0.33 17.65
CA ARG A 115 9.14 -0.83 16.81
C ARG A 115 7.87 -0.70 15.96
N LEU A 116 8.00 -0.63 14.65
CA LEU A 116 6.93 -0.48 13.68
C LEU A 116 6.71 -1.79 12.93
N TYR A 117 5.45 -2.18 12.75
CA TYR A 117 5.04 -3.21 11.81
C TYR A 117 4.45 -2.53 10.57
N LEU A 118 5.10 -2.70 9.42
CA LEU A 118 4.75 -2.04 8.16
C LEU A 118 4.26 -3.08 7.15
N ALA A 119 3.08 -2.88 6.59
CA ALA A 119 2.52 -3.73 5.56
C ALA A 119 1.46 -2.97 4.75
N HIS A 120 1.17 -3.44 3.53
CA HIS A 120 -0.01 -2.93 2.81
C HIS A 120 -1.31 -3.27 3.56
N GLY A 121 -1.47 -4.52 4.00
CA GLY A 121 -2.63 -4.93 4.79
C GLY A 121 -3.49 -6.02 4.14
N ASP A 122 -3.35 -6.23 2.83
CA ASP A 122 -4.13 -7.22 2.09
C ASP A 122 -3.91 -8.65 2.61
N GLY A 123 -5.00 -9.37 2.86
CA GLY A 123 -4.99 -10.76 3.30
C GLY A 123 -4.57 -10.99 4.76
N LEU A 124 -4.39 -9.96 5.56
CA LEU A 124 -4.13 -10.03 7.00
C LEU A 124 -5.45 -10.24 7.77
N VAL A 125 -5.96 -11.46 7.76
CA VAL A 125 -7.21 -11.82 8.45
C VAL A 125 -6.90 -12.81 9.57
N PRO A 126 -7.21 -12.48 10.85
CA PRO A 126 -6.99 -13.38 11.97
C PRO A 126 -7.76 -14.69 11.83
N SER A 127 -7.11 -15.80 12.13
CA SER A 127 -7.71 -17.13 11.98
C SER A 127 -8.92 -17.33 12.90
N ASN A 128 -8.85 -16.82 14.13
CA ASN A 128 -9.93 -16.89 15.13
C ASN A 128 -11.16 -16.10 14.68
N TYR A 129 -10.96 -14.91 14.13
CA TYR A 129 -12.05 -14.09 13.58
C TYR A 129 -12.71 -14.78 12.38
N LEU A 130 -11.93 -15.33 11.48
CA LEU A 130 -12.46 -16.06 10.32
C LEU A 130 -13.40 -17.20 10.72
N GLN A 131 -13.11 -17.92 11.81
CA GLN A 131 -13.96 -19.02 12.30
C GLN A 131 -15.30 -18.55 12.84
N GLN A 132 -15.40 -17.32 13.34
CA GLN A 132 -16.64 -16.75 13.92
C GLN A 132 -17.60 -16.20 12.86
N LEU A 133 -17.13 -15.98 11.63
CA LEU A 133 -17.93 -15.42 10.55
C LEU A 133 -18.92 -16.46 9.97
N PRO A 134 -20.05 -16.03 9.38
CA PRO A 134 -20.94 -16.90 8.62
C PRO A 134 -20.20 -17.68 7.53
N LYS A 135 -20.55 -18.95 7.29
CA LYS A 135 -19.87 -19.83 6.31
C LYS A 135 -19.77 -19.23 4.90
N THR A 136 -20.76 -18.45 4.49
CA THR A 136 -20.75 -17.74 3.20
C THR A 136 -19.64 -16.69 3.11
N ILE A 137 -19.43 -15.93 4.18
CA ILE A 137 -18.35 -14.92 4.29
C ILE A 137 -17.01 -15.62 4.41
N GLN A 138 -16.89 -16.67 5.24
CA GLN A 138 -15.67 -17.47 5.33
C GLN A 138 -15.22 -17.98 3.96
N LYS A 139 -16.17 -18.49 3.13
CA LYS A 139 -15.87 -18.99 1.78
C LYS A 139 -15.33 -17.88 0.87
N LYS A 140 -15.90 -16.67 0.94
CA LYS A 140 -15.41 -15.51 0.17
C LYS A 140 -13.98 -15.13 0.57
N ILE A 141 -13.73 -14.99 1.87
CA ILE A 141 -12.40 -14.64 2.40
C ILE A 141 -11.38 -15.73 2.06
N ARG A 142 -11.71 -17.00 2.25
CA ARG A 142 -10.80 -18.12 1.89
C ARG A 142 -10.49 -18.14 0.39
N ARG A 143 -11.48 -17.84 -0.47
CA ARG A 143 -11.26 -17.71 -1.92
C ARG A 143 -10.32 -16.53 -2.23
N PHE A 144 -10.49 -15.40 -1.57
CA PHE A 144 -9.59 -14.26 -1.72
C PHE A 144 -8.16 -14.61 -1.28
N ILE A 145 -7.99 -15.21 -0.10
CA ILE A 145 -6.67 -15.67 0.40
C ILE A 145 -6.05 -16.69 -0.57
N PHE A 146 -6.84 -17.60 -1.12
CA PHE A 146 -6.36 -18.56 -2.11
C PHE A 146 -5.89 -17.87 -3.39
N LEU A 147 -6.69 -16.95 -3.96
CA LEU A 147 -6.30 -16.18 -5.15
C LEU A 147 -5.05 -15.36 -4.89
N ARG A 148 -4.95 -14.74 -3.72
CA ARG A 148 -3.74 -14.02 -3.31
C ARG A 148 -2.51 -14.94 -3.33
N ARG A 149 -2.61 -16.16 -2.77
CA ARG A 149 -1.52 -17.16 -2.84
C ARG A 149 -1.16 -17.55 -4.27
N VAL A 150 -2.16 -17.68 -5.14
CA VAL A 150 -1.95 -17.95 -6.58
C VAL A 150 -1.17 -16.80 -7.22
N PHE A 151 -1.58 -15.55 -7.00
CA PHE A 151 -0.91 -14.38 -7.54
C PHE A 151 0.49 -14.13 -6.96
N HIS A 152 0.76 -14.57 -5.73
CA HIS A 152 2.08 -14.53 -5.13
C HIS A 152 2.95 -15.75 -5.47
N ASN A 153 2.42 -16.74 -6.20
CA ASN A 153 3.21 -17.91 -6.59
C ASN A 153 4.28 -17.51 -7.62
N PRO A 154 5.58 -17.75 -7.36
CA PRO A 154 6.66 -17.27 -8.23
C PRO A 154 6.64 -17.88 -9.64
N ILE A 155 6.17 -19.13 -9.77
CA ILE A 155 6.04 -19.79 -11.09
C ILE A 155 4.94 -19.11 -11.89
N LEU A 156 3.77 -18.87 -11.29
CA LEU A 156 2.65 -18.20 -11.98
C LEU A 156 2.98 -16.75 -12.30
N GLN A 157 3.70 -16.07 -11.41
CA GLN A 157 4.21 -14.72 -11.68
C GLN A 157 5.19 -14.72 -12.86
N PHE A 158 6.10 -15.69 -12.92
CA PHE A 158 7.01 -15.85 -14.07
C PHE A 158 6.24 -16.08 -15.37
N LEU A 159 5.25 -16.99 -15.37
CA LEU A 159 4.42 -17.26 -16.55
C LEU A 159 3.60 -16.03 -16.98
N PHE A 160 3.06 -15.27 -16.04
CA PHE A 160 2.31 -14.05 -16.35
C PHE A 160 3.18 -12.97 -17.01
N ARG A 161 4.47 -12.90 -16.66
CA ARG A 161 5.43 -11.98 -17.31
C ARG A 161 5.69 -12.29 -18.79
N LEU A 162 5.42 -13.52 -19.23
CA LEU A 162 5.53 -13.93 -20.64
C LEU A 162 4.32 -13.49 -21.48
N VAL A 163 3.20 -13.11 -20.85
CA VAL A 163 2.02 -12.59 -21.55
C VAL A 163 2.39 -11.29 -22.25
N PRO A 164 1.95 -11.05 -23.50
CA PRO A 164 2.14 -9.76 -24.16
C PRO A 164 1.60 -8.62 -23.30
N SER A 165 2.41 -7.58 -23.08
CA SER A 165 2.06 -6.49 -22.14
C SER A 165 0.72 -5.82 -22.46
N ALA A 166 0.36 -5.71 -23.74
CA ALA A 166 -0.92 -5.16 -24.16
C ALA A 166 -2.13 -5.96 -23.60
N TRP A 167 -2.04 -7.30 -23.61
CA TRP A 167 -3.12 -8.17 -23.11
C TRP A 167 -3.15 -8.19 -21.57
N GLY A 168 -1.98 -8.33 -20.95
CA GLY A 168 -1.89 -8.31 -19.49
C GLY A 168 -2.38 -7.00 -18.90
N ASN A 169 -2.00 -5.87 -19.50
CA ASN A 169 -2.44 -4.55 -19.08
C ASN A 169 -3.96 -4.35 -19.32
N ALA A 170 -4.49 -4.77 -20.48
CA ALA A 170 -5.93 -4.67 -20.74
C ALA A 170 -6.74 -5.42 -19.66
N PHE A 171 -6.32 -6.64 -19.31
CA PHE A 171 -6.94 -7.42 -18.25
C PHE A 171 -6.79 -6.74 -16.88
N GLY A 172 -5.57 -6.33 -16.52
CA GLY A 172 -5.26 -5.75 -15.22
C GLY A 172 -6.00 -4.44 -14.97
N TYR A 173 -5.97 -3.51 -15.92
CA TYR A 173 -6.69 -2.23 -15.80
C TYR A 173 -8.21 -2.40 -15.75
N GLU A 174 -8.78 -3.36 -16.49
CA GLU A 174 -10.21 -3.61 -16.43
C GLU A 174 -10.62 -4.22 -15.09
N TRP A 175 -9.80 -5.13 -14.57
CA TRP A 175 -9.99 -5.70 -13.23
C TRP A 175 -9.92 -4.62 -12.14
N ALA A 176 -8.89 -3.77 -12.18
CA ALA A 176 -8.69 -2.67 -11.24
C ALA A 176 -9.85 -1.67 -11.30
N LYS A 177 -10.25 -1.23 -12.52
CA LYS A 177 -11.39 -0.35 -12.74
C LYS A 177 -12.67 -0.88 -12.10
N ASN A 178 -12.97 -2.18 -12.32
CA ASN A 178 -14.16 -2.80 -11.72
C ASN A 178 -14.09 -2.83 -10.19
N SER A 179 -12.90 -2.96 -9.60
CA SER A 179 -12.70 -2.86 -8.16
C SER A 179 -13.00 -1.44 -7.66
N ARG A 180 -12.43 -0.41 -8.31
CA ARG A 180 -12.66 1.01 -7.95
C ARG A 180 -14.13 1.42 -8.09
N LEU A 181 -14.81 1.04 -9.18
CA LEU A 181 -16.23 1.33 -9.37
C LEU A 181 -17.12 0.70 -8.30
N LYS A 182 -16.79 -0.51 -7.83
CA LYS A 182 -17.49 -1.14 -6.71
C LYS A 182 -17.27 -0.40 -5.40
N GLU A 183 -16.07 0.06 -5.15
CA GLU A 183 -15.73 0.83 -3.97
C GLU A 183 -16.45 2.18 -3.93
N LEU A 184 -16.49 2.90 -5.06
CA LEU A 184 -17.25 4.14 -5.20
C LEU A 184 -18.75 3.93 -5.00
N ALA A 185 -19.32 2.84 -5.54
CA ALA A 185 -20.73 2.52 -5.40
C ALA A 185 -21.10 2.04 -3.98
N HIS A 186 -20.16 1.40 -3.29
CA HIS A 186 -20.35 0.81 -1.97
C HIS A 186 -19.14 1.08 -1.08
N PRO A 187 -18.99 2.33 -0.57
CA PRO A 187 -17.91 2.66 0.35
C PRO A 187 -17.90 1.71 1.54
N CYS A 188 -16.70 1.27 1.91
CA CYS A 188 -16.50 0.35 3.03
C CYS A 188 -16.05 1.14 4.26
N PRO A 189 -16.96 1.70 5.08
CA PRO A 189 -16.60 2.48 6.24
C PRO A 189 -15.89 1.62 7.29
N TYR A 190 -15.33 2.26 8.28
CA TYR A 190 -14.80 1.59 9.46
C TYR A 190 -15.84 0.69 10.11
N LYS A 191 -15.50 -0.58 10.31
CA LYS A 191 -16.43 -1.62 10.79
C LYS A 191 -16.52 -1.69 12.32
N GLY A 192 -15.72 -0.91 13.03
CA GLY A 192 -15.54 -1.00 14.49
C GLY A 192 -14.42 -1.97 14.88
N GLU A 193 -13.89 -1.80 16.07
CA GLU A 193 -12.71 -2.52 16.58
C GLU A 193 -12.85 -4.06 16.56
N ASP A 194 -14.10 -4.55 16.73
CA ASP A 194 -14.38 -5.99 16.80
C ASP A 194 -14.59 -6.64 15.43
N LYS A 195 -14.55 -5.85 14.35
CA LYS A 195 -14.85 -6.33 12.98
C LYS A 195 -13.86 -5.85 11.94
N GLU A 196 -13.01 -4.86 12.25
CA GLU A 196 -11.98 -4.39 11.31
C GLU A 196 -10.82 -5.38 11.31
N GLU A 197 -10.61 -6.05 10.18
CA GLU A 197 -9.66 -7.17 10.05
C GLU A 197 -8.24 -6.78 10.46
N LEU A 198 -7.78 -5.56 10.12
CA LEU A 198 -6.44 -5.09 10.45
C LEU A 198 -6.29 -4.78 11.95
N VAL A 199 -7.34 -4.24 12.60
CA VAL A 199 -7.36 -4.03 14.06
C VAL A 199 -7.27 -5.38 14.78
N LEU A 200 -8.08 -6.34 14.33
CA LEU A 200 -8.08 -7.70 14.89
C LEU A 200 -6.74 -8.41 14.68
N PHE A 201 -6.13 -8.22 13.51
CA PHE A 201 -4.79 -8.75 13.24
C PHE A 201 -3.75 -8.17 14.21
N ALA A 202 -3.72 -6.86 14.40
CA ALA A 202 -2.78 -6.21 15.31
C ALA A 202 -3.00 -6.69 16.75
N LYS A 203 -4.26 -6.76 17.22
CA LYS A 203 -4.62 -7.33 18.54
C LYS A 203 -4.14 -8.78 18.69
N GLU A 204 -4.26 -9.61 17.63
CA GLU A 204 -3.76 -11.00 17.65
C GLU A 204 -2.23 -11.05 17.75
N GLN A 205 -1.49 -10.13 17.08
CA GLN A 205 -0.02 -10.06 17.21
C GLN A 205 0.38 -9.70 18.65
N GLU A 206 -0.26 -8.72 19.26
CA GLU A 206 -0.02 -8.34 20.66
C GLU A 206 -0.26 -9.53 21.59
N GLN A 207 -1.38 -10.24 21.45
CA GLN A 207 -1.70 -11.43 22.23
C GLN A 207 -0.69 -12.57 22.09
N ARG A 208 -0.02 -12.67 20.93
CA ARG A 208 1.04 -13.65 20.68
C ARG A 208 2.41 -13.22 21.19
N GLY A 209 2.52 -12.05 21.79
CA GLY A 209 3.77 -11.48 22.28
C GLY A 209 4.64 -10.83 21.18
N ASN A 210 4.08 -10.62 19.99
CA ASN A 210 4.75 -9.90 18.89
C ASN A 210 4.43 -8.40 18.99
N HIS A 211 4.85 -7.78 20.10
CA HIS A 211 4.56 -6.37 20.38
C HIS A 211 5.23 -5.43 19.36
N HIS A 212 4.47 -4.42 18.94
CA HIS A 212 4.95 -3.26 18.17
C HIS A 212 4.34 -1.98 18.75
N ASP A 213 5.14 -0.92 18.81
CA ASP A 213 4.63 0.41 19.21
C ASP A 213 3.60 0.92 18.19
N TYR A 214 3.83 0.62 16.90
CA TYR A 214 2.96 1.04 15.81
C TYR A 214 2.73 -0.09 14.80
N TYR A 215 1.48 -0.31 14.42
CA TYR A 215 1.05 -1.09 13.26
C TYR A 215 0.56 -0.11 12.20
N ILE A 216 1.19 -0.05 11.03
CA ILE A 216 0.87 0.93 9.98
C ILE A 216 0.47 0.20 8.70
N PHE A 217 -0.74 0.50 8.19
CA PHE A 217 -1.35 -0.17 7.06
C PHE A 217 -1.96 0.82 6.06
N GLY A 218 -2.08 0.40 4.80
CA GLY A 218 -2.96 0.95 3.77
C GLY A 218 -4.20 0.09 3.53
N HIS A 219 -4.51 -0.17 2.25
CA HIS A 219 -5.48 -1.15 1.74
C HIS A 219 -6.96 -0.87 2.02
N ARG A 220 -7.29 -0.29 3.15
CA ARG A 220 -8.68 -0.12 3.58
C ARG A 220 -9.30 1.20 3.14
N HIS A 221 -8.49 2.13 2.64
CA HIS A 221 -8.91 3.49 2.23
C HIS A 221 -9.73 4.22 3.30
N ILE A 222 -9.50 3.90 4.57
CA ILE A 222 -10.06 4.60 5.72
C ILE A 222 -8.93 5.19 6.54
N GLU A 223 -9.14 6.37 7.07
CA GLU A 223 -8.25 6.95 8.06
C GLU A 223 -8.62 6.44 9.45
N LEU A 224 -7.68 5.80 10.12
CA LEU A 224 -7.85 5.31 11.48
C LEU A 224 -6.57 5.49 12.28
N ASP A 225 -6.69 6.06 13.46
CA ASP A 225 -5.66 6.12 14.48
C ASP A 225 -6.27 5.64 15.79
N LEU A 226 -5.87 4.45 16.26
CA LEU A 226 -6.50 3.78 17.39
C LEU A 226 -5.46 3.19 18.34
N MET A 227 -5.60 3.45 19.64
CA MET A 227 -4.83 2.78 20.68
C MET A 227 -5.28 1.33 20.83
N LEU A 228 -4.37 0.39 20.69
CA LEU A 228 -4.60 -1.04 20.94
C LEU A 228 -4.35 -1.41 22.41
N SER A 229 -3.35 -0.76 23.00
CA SER A 229 -2.96 -0.87 24.40
C SER A 229 -2.35 0.45 24.86
N ARG A 230 -1.78 0.49 26.05
CA ARG A 230 -1.11 1.69 26.60
C ARG A 230 0.08 2.15 25.74
N ASP A 231 0.76 1.23 25.07
CA ASP A 231 2.03 1.40 24.38
C ASP A 231 2.01 0.87 22.92
N SER A 232 0.83 0.54 22.40
CA SER A 232 0.66 0.06 21.04
C SER A 232 -0.50 0.78 20.33
N ARG A 233 -0.27 1.21 19.09
CA ARG A 233 -1.25 1.90 18.24
C ARG A 233 -1.33 1.25 16.85
N ILE A 234 -2.51 1.30 16.24
CA ILE A 234 -2.71 1.00 14.84
C ILE A 234 -3.08 2.27 14.08
N LEU A 235 -2.41 2.44 12.93
CA LEU A 235 -2.74 3.47 11.96
C LEU A 235 -3.11 2.81 10.64
N ILE A 236 -4.24 3.22 10.07
CA ILE A 236 -4.61 2.92 8.68
C ILE A 236 -4.62 4.27 7.97
N LEU A 237 -3.82 4.37 6.89
CA LEU A 237 -3.37 5.65 6.35
C LEU A 237 -4.42 6.42 5.53
N GLY A 238 -5.62 5.88 5.33
CA GLY A 238 -6.53 6.42 4.33
C GLY A 238 -6.07 6.05 2.93
N ASP A 239 -6.00 7.01 2.02
CA ASP A 239 -5.50 6.82 0.66
C ASP A 239 -4.90 8.11 0.07
N CYS A 240 -4.06 7.94 -0.95
CA CYS A 240 -3.58 9.00 -1.82
C CYS A 240 -4.33 9.01 -3.17
N TRP A 241 -5.50 8.38 -3.24
CA TRP A 241 -6.38 8.35 -4.40
C TRP A 241 -7.44 9.46 -4.37
N GLN A 242 -8.10 9.67 -3.21
CA GLN A 242 -9.14 10.69 -3.02
C GLN A 242 -8.84 11.61 -1.83
N GLN A 243 -8.33 11.07 -0.73
CA GLN A 243 -8.15 11.78 0.53
C GLN A 243 -6.79 12.48 0.62
N PHE A 244 -5.78 11.97 -0.11
CA PHE A 244 -4.38 12.44 -0.05
C PHE A 244 -3.85 12.53 1.38
N THR A 245 -4.12 11.47 2.15
CA THR A 245 -3.67 11.35 3.53
C THR A 245 -2.30 10.68 3.62
N TYR A 246 -1.56 11.01 4.64
CA TYR A 246 -0.24 10.43 4.94
C TYR A 246 0.00 10.48 6.44
N ALA A 247 0.87 9.63 6.96
CA ALA A 247 1.37 9.77 8.32
C ALA A 247 2.81 10.30 8.31
N GLN A 248 3.17 11.05 9.35
CA GLN A 248 4.53 11.49 9.60
C GLN A 248 4.97 11.15 11.02
N MET A 249 6.24 10.73 11.15
CA MET A 249 6.87 10.44 12.42
C MET A 249 7.96 11.47 12.71
N ASP A 250 7.88 12.10 13.88
CA ASP A 250 8.85 13.07 14.36
C ASP A 250 10.11 12.41 14.95
N ASP A 251 11.08 13.22 15.34
CA ASP A 251 12.35 12.76 15.93
C ASP A 251 12.18 12.17 17.34
N LEU A 252 11.02 12.37 17.98
CA LEU A 252 10.66 11.77 19.27
C LEU A 252 9.95 10.41 19.10
N GLY A 253 9.66 10.00 17.86
CA GLY A 253 8.96 8.78 17.54
C GLY A 253 7.44 8.88 17.65
N ASN A 254 6.86 10.08 17.67
CA ASN A 254 5.42 10.26 17.63
C ASN A 254 4.93 10.27 16.19
N ILE A 255 3.81 9.59 15.93
CA ILE A 255 3.20 9.54 14.59
C ILE A 255 1.84 10.25 14.62
N ILE A 256 1.60 11.07 13.58
CA ILE A 256 0.31 11.71 13.32
C ILE A 256 -0.10 11.48 11.86
N ILE A 257 -1.42 11.37 11.61
CA ILE A 257 -1.98 11.34 10.26
C ILE A 257 -2.37 12.77 9.88
N ASN A 258 -2.02 13.15 8.66
CA ASN A 258 -2.27 14.46 8.06
C ASN A 258 -2.85 14.29 6.65
N ASN A 259 -3.31 15.38 6.06
CA ASN A 259 -3.67 15.45 4.65
C ASN A 259 -2.75 16.41 3.87
N SER A 260 -2.80 16.35 2.53
CA SER A 260 -1.91 17.14 1.67
C SER A 260 -2.03 18.65 1.84
N THR A 261 -3.10 19.17 2.41
CA THR A 261 -3.28 20.60 2.67
C THR A 261 -2.37 21.12 3.79
N GLN A 262 -1.69 20.22 4.51
CA GLN A 262 -0.78 20.53 5.62
C GLN A 262 0.71 20.45 5.22
N LEU A 263 1.01 20.13 3.95
CA LEU A 263 2.35 20.12 3.35
C LEU A 263 2.64 21.48 2.69
#